data_30ff9764b298c19334b5b84e207e24ce
#
_entry.id   30ff9764b298c19334b5b84e207e24ce
#
_cell.length_a   1.000
_cell.length_b   1.000
_cell.length_c   1.000
_cell.angle_alpha   90.00
_cell.angle_beta   90.00
_cell.angle_gamma   90.00
#
_symmetry.space_group_name_H-M   'P 1'
#
loop_
_entity.id
_entity.type
_entity.pdbx_description
1 polymer ?
#
loop_
_entity_poly.entity_id
_entity_poly.type
_entity_poly.pdbx_seq_one_letter_code
_entity_poly.pdbx_strand_id
1 'polypeptide(L)' 'KTLAASGIANFDKMYDFNQRHAALKRNVTTDEVGNVAAFLCSDLASGVTGEITYVDCGMNITAAGTVED' A
#
# COMPACT_ATOMS: atom_id res chain seq x y z
N LYS A 1 -4.13 5.62 -8.15
CA LYS A 1 -3.96 7.04 -7.85
C LYS A 1 -5.30 7.70 -7.65
N THR A 2 -5.53 8.26 -6.48
CA THR A 2 -6.80 8.90 -6.17
C THR A 2 -6.76 10.38 -6.51
N LEU A 3 -7.93 10.99 -6.57
CA LEU A 3 -8.02 12.42 -6.81
C LEU A 3 -7.32 13.20 -5.69
N ALA A 4 -7.45 12.77 -4.46
CA ALA A 4 -6.79 13.42 -3.33
C ALA A 4 -5.28 13.36 -3.47
N ALA A 5 -4.75 12.21 -3.89
CA ALA A 5 -3.31 12.03 -4.05
C ALA A 5 -2.74 12.90 -5.16
N SER A 6 -3.53 13.17 -6.20
CA SER A 6 -3.04 13.98 -7.33
C SER A 6 -2.76 15.42 -6.93
N GLY A 7 -3.23 15.86 -5.77
CA GLY A 7 -2.95 17.20 -5.26
C GLY A 7 -1.71 17.29 -4.37
N ILE A 8 -1.04 16.18 -4.15
CA ILE A 8 0.14 16.14 -3.27
C ILE A 8 1.40 16.43 -4.10
N ALA A 9 2.19 17.39 -3.65
CA ALA A 9 3.44 17.74 -4.33
C ALA A 9 4.38 16.53 -4.33
N ASN A 10 5.01 16.28 -5.48
CA ASN A 10 5.96 15.17 -5.67
C ASN A 10 5.33 13.79 -5.54
N PHE A 11 3.99 13.70 -5.60
CA PHE A 11 3.33 12.40 -5.49
C PHE A 11 3.75 11.44 -6.60
N ASP A 12 3.86 11.94 -7.82
CA ASP A 12 4.22 11.07 -8.95
C ASP A 12 5.61 10.46 -8.78
N LYS A 13 6.53 11.20 -8.17
CA LYS A 13 7.87 10.70 -7.92
C LYS A 13 7.86 9.59 -6.87
N MET A 14 7.09 9.78 -5.80
CA MET A 14 6.94 8.76 -4.76
C MET A 14 6.21 7.53 -5.29
N TYR A 15 5.21 7.75 -6.11
CA TYR A 15 4.44 6.66 -6.73
C TYR A 15 5.35 5.78 -7.58
N ASP A 16 6.20 6.40 -8.38
CA ASP A 16 7.14 5.68 -9.22
C ASP A 16 8.19 4.95 -8.39
N PHE A 17 8.68 5.57 -7.33
CA PHE A 17 9.65 4.94 -6.44
C PHE A 17 9.05 3.69 -5.80
N ASN A 18 7.84 3.78 -5.27
CA ASN A 18 7.19 2.65 -4.63
C ASN A 18 6.95 1.52 -5.62
N GLN A 19 6.59 1.85 -6.85
CA GLN A 19 6.35 0.84 -7.88
C GLN A 19 7.61 0.04 -8.16
N ARG A 20 8.77 0.69 -8.13
CA ARG A 20 10.05 0.03 -8.42
C ARG A 20 10.57 -0.77 -7.25
N HIS A 21 10.25 -0.37 -6.02
CA HIS A 21 10.87 -0.96 -4.82
C HIS A 21 9.96 -1.87 -4.01
N ALA A 22 8.65 -1.84 -4.22
CA ALA A 22 7.76 -2.76 -3.54
C ALA A 22 8.07 -4.21 -3.93
N ALA A 23 7.83 -5.13 -3.01
CA ALA A 23 8.11 -6.55 -3.26
C ALA A 23 7.37 -7.08 -4.48
N LEU A 24 6.11 -6.65 -4.68
CA LEU A 24 5.32 -7.06 -5.84
C LEU A 24 5.57 -6.21 -7.07
N LYS A 25 6.49 -5.23 -6.98
CA LYS A 25 6.89 -4.38 -8.10
C LYS A 25 5.74 -3.62 -8.72
N ARG A 26 4.79 -3.22 -7.90
CA ARG A 26 3.66 -2.40 -8.33
C ARG A 26 3.08 -1.69 -7.12
N ASN A 27 2.29 -0.67 -7.38
CA ASN A 27 1.59 0.04 -6.32
C ASN A 27 0.31 -0.68 -5.95
N VAL A 28 -0.11 -0.51 -4.70
CA VAL A 28 -1.37 -1.07 -4.23
C VAL A 28 -2.52 -0.27 -4.86
N THR A 29 -3.64 -0.96 -5.10
CA THR A 29 -4.83 -0.31 -5.65
C THR A 29 -5.83 -0.01 -4.54
N THR A 30 -6.74 0.93 -4.81
CA THR A 30 -7.80 1.24 -3.85
C THR A 30 -8.71 0.04 -3.64
N ASP A 31 -8.93 -0.78 -4.66
CA ASP A 31 -9.73 -2.00 -4.51
C ASP A 31 -9.07 -2.97 -3.55
N GLU A 32 -7.77 -3.11 -3.62
CA GLU A 32 -7.04 -4.01 -2.72
C GLU A 32 -7.17 -3.55 -1.27
N VAL A 33 -7.04 -2.26 -1.02
CA VAL A 33 -7.21 -1.72 0.32
C VAL A 33 -8.65 -1.93 0.79
N GLY A 34 -9.63 -1.68 -0.07
CA GLY A 34 -11.03 -1.87 0.26
C GLY A 34 -11.37 -3.33 0.57
N ASN A 35 -10.78 -4.26 -0.19
CA ASN A 35 -11.02 -5.68 0.04
C ASN A 35 -10.51 -6.14 1.39
N VAL A 36 -9.33 -5.67 1.80
CA VAL A 36 -8.79 -6.00 3.12
C VAL A 36 -9.64 -5.37 4.22
N ALA A 37 -10.07 -4.12 4.03
CA ALA A 37 -10.94 -3.46 4.99
C ALA A 37 -12.26 -4.22 5.15
N ALA A 38 -12.83 -4.69 4.06
CA ALA A 38 -14.07 -5.46 4.10
C ALA A 38 -13.88 -6.76 4.89
N PHE A 39 -12.76 -7.44 4.70
CA PHE A 39 -12.45 -8.64 5.45
C PHE A 39 -12.35 -8.33 6.94
N LEU A 40 -11.58 -7.30 7.30
CA LEU A 40 -11.37 -6.95 8.70
C LEU A 40 -12.64 -6.51 9.42
N CYS A 41 -13.60 -5.97 8.67
CA CYS A 41 -14.88 -5.55 9.24
C CYS A 41 -15.93 -6.66 9.21
N SER A 42 -15.59 -7.84 8.72
CA SER A 42 -16.52 -8.95 8.59
C SER A 42 -16.36 -9.96 9.72
N ASP A 43 -17.32 -10.87 9.84
CA ASP A 43 -17.23 -11.95 10.80
C ASP A 43 -16.07 -12.90 10.51
N LEU A 44 -15.58 -12.88 9.28
CA LEU A 44 -14.44 -13.72 8.92
C LEU A 44 -13.18 -13.34 9.69
N ALA A 45 -13.12 -12.12 10.17
CA ALA A 45 -11.99 -11.63 10.95
C ALA A 45 -12.29 -11.57 12.46
N SER A 46 -13.23 -12.36 12.94
CA SER A 46 -13.70 -12.28 14.32
C SER A 46 -12.62 -12.55 15.36
N GLY A 47 -11.57 -13.24 14.98
CA GLY A 47 -10.45 -13.49 15.91
C GLY A 47 -9.30 -12.51 15.74
N VAL A 48 -9.43 -11.48 14.92
CA VAL A 48 -8.35 -10.54 14.66
C VAL A 48 -8.53 -9.28 15.50
N THR A 49 -7.55 -8.98 16.33
CA THR A 49 -7.56 -7.75 17.12
C THR A 49 -6.11 -7.35 17.43
N GLY A 50 -5.90 -6.07 17.65
CA GLY A 50 -4.57 -5.56 17.95
C GLY A 50 -3.58 -5.67 16.81
N GLU A 51 -4.07 -5.84 15.59
CA GLU A 51 -3.26 -6.12 14.42
C GLU A 51 -3.10 -4.88 13.55
N ILE A 52 -1.90 -4.71 12.99
CA ILE A 52 -1.65 -3.70 11.97
C ILE A 52 -1.40 -4.48 10.68
N THR A 53 -2.32 -4.35 9.73
CA THR A 53 -2.25 -5.09 8.48
C THR A 53 -1.76 -4.17 7.37
N TYR A 54 -0.63 -4.52 6.76
CA TYR A 54 -0.06 -3.73 5.67
C TYR A 54 -0.68 -4.13 4.34
N VAL A 55 -1.12 -3.15 3.57
CA VAL A 55 -1.66 -3.36 2.24
C VAL A 55 -0.88 -2.43 1.31
N ASP A 56 0.34 -2.81 0.99
CA ASP A 56 1.29 -1.94 0.29
C ASP A 56 2.14 -2.69 -0.73
N CYS A 57 1.65 -3.82 -1.21
CA CYS A 57 2.34 -4.68 -2.17
C CYS A 57 3.74 -5.09 -1.67
N GLY A 58 3.90 -5.13 -0.35
CA GLY A 58 5.12 -5.60 0.26
C GLY A 58 6.19 -4.54 0.44
N MET A 59 5.86 -3.27 0.29
CA MET A 59 6.85 -2.20 0.46
C MET A 59 7.47 -2.23 1.86
N ASN A 60 6.68 -2.54 2.87
CA ASN A 60 7.14 -2.53 4.26
C ASN A 60 8.24 -3.56 4.55
N ILE A 61 8.29 -4.64 3.78
CA ILE A 61 9.25 -5.71 4.03
C ILE A 61 10.48 -5.62 3.15
N THR A 62 10.61 -4.59 2.35
CA THR A 62 11.78 -4.41 1.50
C THR A 62 12.74 -3.41 2.13
N ALA A 63 14.04 -3.58 1.81
CA ALA A 63 15.03 -2.57 2.13
C ALA A 63 15.00 -1.59 0.96
N ALA A 64 14.30 -0.49 1.14
CA ALA A 64 14.24 0.52 0.09
C ALA A 64 15.61 1.13 -0.08
N GLY A 65 16.14 1.11 -1.26
CA GLY A 65 17.41 1.72 -1.54
C GLY A 65 17.29 3.24 -1.53
N THR A 66 18.19 3.88 -2.24
CA THR A 66 18.09 5.32 -2.39
C THR A 66 17.07 5.66 -3.49
N VAL A 67 16.66 6.90 -3.53
CA VAL A 67 15.68 7.34 -4.52
C VAL A 67 16.21 7.16 -5.95
N GLU A 68 17.50 7.22 -6.13
CA GLU A 68 18.12 7.07 -7.44
C GLU A 68 18.10 5.63 -7.95
N ASP A 69 17.90 4.68 -7.09
CA ASP A 69 17.83 3.29 -7.48
C ASP A 69 16.57 3.04 -8.30
#